data_283d6d0dadf29920992d34bdfc2b9da8
#
_entry.id   283d6d0dadf29920992d34bdfc2b9da8
#
_cell.length_a   1.000
_cell.length_b   1.000
_cell.length_c   1.000
_cell.angle_alpha   90.00
_cell.angle_beta   90.00
_cell.angle_gamma   90.00
#
_symmetry.space_group_name_H-M   'P 1'
#
loop_
_entity.id
_entity.type
_entity.pdbx_description
1 polymer ?
#
loop_
_entity_poly.entity_id
_entity_poly.type
_entity_poly.pdbx_seq_one_letter_code
_entity_poly.pdbx_strand_id
1 'polypeptide(L)'
;MPDGIPAGPAKSPPAARLLRAVRDVNRTECCARRSDTVRGVSESQHSSSNTTPDSHCSSCGTPYGEAVSGWPRACPGCGAVAYRSPLPVAVALQPAYDASGTGLVVITRTIAPARGGVALPGGFLDHREDWRHAVVRELKEETGIDAASRDVRLADAMSSPDGHLLLFGLLPERPAQELPPSAPTAETEGWHLLRRPVELAFPLHTLAVRAWFEGRYV
;
A
#
# COMPACT_ATOMS: atom_id res chain seq x y z
N MET A 1 1.45 -43.03 -40.99
CA MET A 1 1.85 -41.66 -40.55
C MET A 1 0.78 -41.18 -39.58
N PRO A 2 0.98 -41.20 -38.23
CA PRO A 2 0.08 -40.52 -37.31
C PRO A 2 0.73 -39.20 -36.89
N ASP A 3 -0.11 -38.17 -36.92
CA ASP A 3 0.18 -36.77 -36.66
C ASP A 3 0.55 -36.51 -35.18
N GLY A 4 1.63 -35.71 -35.01
CA GLY A 4 2.10 -35.29 -33.69
C GLY A 4 1.19 -34.24 -33.07
N ILE A 5 0.78 -34.47 -31.80
CA ILE A 5 0.07 -33.54 -30.98
C ILE A 5 1.11 -32.57 -30.34
N PRO A 6 0.95 -31.24 -30.42
CA PRO A 6 1.83 -30.32 -29.74
C PRO A 6 1.61 -30.33 -28.22
N ALA A 7 2.72 -30.35 -27.47
CA ALA A 7 2.70 -30.29 -26.03
C ALA A 7 2.14 -28.92 -25.52
N GLY A 8 1.12 -28.96 -24.67
CA GLY A 8 0.54 -27.80 -24.02
C GLY A 8 1.47 -27.23 -22.92
N PRO A 9 1.27 -25.98 -22.51
CA PRO A 9 2.12 -25.30 -21.56
C PRO A 9 2.11 -25.96 -20.16
N ALA A 10 3.30 -26.01 -19.56
CA ALA A 10 3.53 -26.60 -18.24
C ALA A 10 2.67 -25.93 -17.15
N LYS A 11 1.94 -26.75 -16.40
CA LYS A 11 1.12 -26.30 -15.26
C LYS A 11 2.05 -25.89 -14.10
N SER A 12 1.82 -24.68 -13.57
CA SER A 12 2.47 -24.18 -12.37
C SER A 12 2.12 -25.07 -11.15
N PRO A 13 3.05 -25.30 -10.22
CA PRO A 13 2.78 -26.13 -9.03
C PRO A 13 1.81 -25.42 -8.06
N PRO A 14 0.97 -26.17 -7.31
CA PRO A 14 -0.03 -25.61 -6.43
C PRO A 14 0.61 -24.90 -5.21
N ALA A 15 0.04 -23.77 -4.83
CA ALA A 15 0.48 -22.86 -3.76
C ALA A 15 0.62 -23.47 -2.35
N ALA A 16 0.15 -24.69 -2.13
CA ALA A 16 0.18 -25.37 -0.83
C ALA A 16 1.57 -25.83 -0.36
N ARG A 17 2.60 -25.82 -1.24
CA ARG A 17 3.98 -26.24 -0.86
C ARG A 17 4.85 -25.10 -0.36
N LEU A 18 4.48 -23.84 -0.59
CA LEU A 18 5.29 -22.68 -0.18
C LEU A 18 5.14 -22.32 1.31
N LEU A 19 4.06 -22.74 1.98
CA LEU A 19 3.80 -22.36 3.37
C LEU A 19 4.58 -23.22 4.42
N ARG A 20 5.28 -24.26 4.03
CA ARG A 20 6.07 -25.08 4.98
C ARG A 20 7.53 -24.63 5.14
N ALA A 21 8.06 -23.86 4.20
CA ALA A 21 9.47 -23.42 4.24
C ALA A 21 9.73 -22.19 5.13
N VAL A 22 8.69 -21.51 5.62
CA VAL A 22 8.84 -20.25 6.39
C VAL A 22 8.86 -20.47 7.90
N ARG A 23 8.66 -21.70 8.42
CA ARG A 23 8.55 -21.97 9.87
C ARG A 23 9.85 -22.31 10.61
N ASP A 24 10.96 -22.52 9.93
CA ASP A 24 12.17 -23.05 10.57
C ASP A 24 13.37 -22.11 10.66
N VAL A 25 13.21 -20.80 10.46
CA VAL A 25 14.33 -19.82 10.54
C VAL A 25 14.19 -18.86 11.72
N ASN A 26 13.63 -19.29 12.84
CA ASN A 26 13.63 -18.45 14.04
C ASN A 26 14.03 -19.24 15.28
N ARG A 27 15.28 -19.70 15.32
CA ARG A 27 15.95 -20.06 16.58
C ARG A 27 17.46 -20.14 16.36
N THR A 28 18.18 -19.16 16.86
CA THR A 28 19.36 -19.36 17.72
C THR A 28 20.13 -18.07 17.93
N GLU A 29 20.12 -17.65 19.15
CA GLU A 29 21.25 -17.18 19.94
C GLU A 29 22.02 -15.94 19.47
N CYS A 30 21.69 -14.86 20.13
CA CYS A 30 22.56 -13.70 20.24
C CYS A 30 23.05 -13.52 21.66
N CYS A 31 24.38 -13.25 21.76
CA CYS A 31 25.06 -12.49 22.80
C CYS A 31 25.53 -13.16 24.05
N ALA A 32 26.84 -13.35 24.06
CA ALA A 32 27.62 -13.14 25.29
C ALA A 32 28.80 -12.19 25.02
N ARG A 33 28.73 -11.00 25.67
CA ARG A 33 29.81 -10.23 26.30
C ARG A 33 31.11 -9.98 25.55
N ARG A 34 31.49 -8.71 25.41
CA ARG A 34 32.76 -8.15 25.97
C ARG A 34 32.68 -6.63 26.10
N SER A 35 32.90 -6.18 27.33
CA SER A 35 33.33 -4.83 27.66
C SER A 35 34.81 -4.71 27.28
N ASP A 36 35.17 -3.62 26.56
CA ASP A 36 36.50 -3.00 26.76
C ASP A 36 36.57 -1.61 26.10
N THR A 37 36.81 -0.65 26.92
CA THR A 37 37.70 0.51 26.81
C THR A 37 37.58 1.46 25.62
N VAL A 38 36.98 2.62 25.91
CA VAL A 38 36.99 3.85 25.12
C VAL A 38 38.41 4.31 24.86
N ARG A 39 38.85 4.36 23.61
CA ARG A 39 39.89 5.26 23.12
C ARG A 39 39.36 6.04 21.94
N GLY A 40 39.63 7.35 21.98
CA GLY A 40 39.12 8.33 21.04
C GLY A 40 39.31 7.94 19.57
N VAL A 41 38.22 8.05 18.82
CA VAL A 41 38.24 7.89 17.37
C VAL A 41 37.93 9.27 16.79
N SER A 42 38.90 9.77 16.04
CA SER A 42 38.80 10.94 15.14
C SER A 42 37.51 10.89 14.31
N GLU A 43 36.92 12.06 14.10
CA GLU A 43 35.82 12.25 13.13
C GLU A 43 36.24 11.73 11.75
N SER A 44 35.88 10.49 11.46
CA SER A 44 35.90 9.97 10.12
C SER A 44 34.69 10.53 9.38
N GLN A 45 34.98 11.33 8.37
CA GLN A 45 34.04 11.84 7.37
C GLN A 45 33.15 10.70 6.91
N HIS A 46 31.86 10.75 7.27
CA HIS A 46 30.86 9.87 6.71
C HIS A 46 30.76 10.19 5.22
N SER A 47 31.49 9.44 4.42
CA SER A 47 31.23 9.32 3.00
C SER A 47 29.80 8.78 2.87
N SER A 48 28.87 9.63 2.51
CA SER A 48 27.52 9.23 2.10
C SER A 48 27.68 8.34 0.87
N SER A 49 27.74 7.04 1.11
CA SER A 49 27.66 6.05 0.05
C SER A 49 26.28 6.21 -0.60
N ASN A 50 26.27 6.73 -1.82
CA ASN A 50 25.09 6.87 -2.66
C ASN A 50 24.68 5.46 -3.14
N THR A 51 24.25 4.62 -2.19
CA THR A 51 23.77 3.28 -2.50
C THR A 51 22.39 3.39 -3.13
N THR A 52 22.30 3.04 -4.40
CA THR A 52 21.01 2.91 -5.10
C THR A 52 20.13 1.96 -4.33
N PRO A 53 18.84 2.31 -4.07
CA PRO A 53 17.92 1.40 -3.43
C PRO A 53 17.94 0.02 -4.08
N ASP A 54 17.85 -1.04 -3.27
CA ASP A 54 17.87 -2.43 -3.73
C ASP A 54 19.16 -2.87 -4.46
N SER A 55 20.27 -2.17 -4.30
CA SER A 55 21.54 -2.52 -4.96
C SER A 55 22.27 -3.70 -4.30
N HIS A 56 21.93 -4.02 -3.04
CA HIS A 56 22.59 -5.05 -2.24
C HIS A 56 21.57 -6.05 -1.67
N CYS A 57 22.04 -7.28 -1.47
CA CYS A 57 21.25 -8.33 -0.82
C CYS A 57 20.97 -7.96 0.65
N SER A 58 19.72 -7.96 1.05
CA SER A 58 19.30 -7.67 2.42
C SER A 58 19.72 -8.77 3.44
N SER A 59 20.06 -9.97 2.95
CA SER A 59 20.46 -11.10 3.81
C SER A 59 21.95 -11.13 4.10
N CYS A 60 22.82 -10.78 3.14
CA CYS A 60 24.28 -10.92 3.31
C CYS A 60 25.09 -9.69 2.89
N GLY A 61 24.44 -8.63 2.41
CA GLY A 61 25.12 -7.40 1.98
C GLY A 61 25.87 -7.49 0.65
N THR A 62 25.86 -8.63 -0.04
CA THR A 62 26.51 -8.76 -1.35
C THR A 62 25.81 -7.86 -2.39
N PRO A 63 26.55 -7.04 -3.15
CA PRO A 63 25.96 -6.27 -4.24
C PRO A 63 25.41 -7.20 -5.33
N TYR A 64 24.26 -6.85 -5.90
CA TYR A 64 23.67 -7.64 -7.01
C TYR A 64 24.46 -7.52 -8.30
N GLY A 65 25.16 -6.42 -8.53
CA GLY A 65 25.87 -6.13 -9.75
C GLY A 65 24.94 -5.90 -10.97
N GLU A 66 25.54 -5.52 -12.09
CA GLU A 66 24.79 -5.20 -13.32
C GLU A 66 24.14 -6.42 -13.98
N ALA A 67 24.68 -7.61 -13.73
CA ALA A 67 24.19 -8.86 -14.32
C ALA A 67 22.83 -9.30 -13.76
N VAL A 68 22.42 -8.80 -12.60
CA VAL A 68 21.14 -9.13 -11.94
C VAL A 68 20.15 -8.02 -12.22
N SER A 69 19.49 -8.06 -13.36
CA SER A 69 18.44 -7.13 -13.77
C SER A 69 17.06 -7.74 -13.54
N GLY A 70 16.09 -6.91 -13.14
CA GLY A 70 14.71 -7.36 -12.94
C GLY A 70 14.44 -7.97 -11.58
N TRP A 71 13.21 -8.44 -11.39
CA TRP A 71 12.69 -9.06 -10.19
C TRP A 71 11.95 -10.36 -10.54
N PRO A 72 11.98 -11.43 -9.70
CA PRO A 72 12.75 -11.53 -8.44
C PRO A 72 14.26 -11.63 -8.68
N ARG A 73 15.07 -11.27 -7.65
CA ARG A 73 16.54 -11.29 -7.70
C ARG A 73 17.13 -12.40 -6.85
N ALA A 74 17.96 -13.26 -7.44
CA ALA A 74 18.76 -14.21 -6.68
C ALA A 74 20.12 -13.60 -6.34
N CYS A 75 20.50 -13.66 -5.07
CA CYS A 75 21.79 -13.15 -4.61
C CYS A 75 22.96 -14.01 -5.11
N PRO A 76 23.95 -13.44 -5.79
CA PRO A 76 25.12 -14.21 -6.27
C PRO A 76 26.01 -14.71 -5.12
N GLY A 77 25.95 -14.08 -3.94
CA GLY A 77 26.78 -14.45 -2.80
C GLY A 77 26.17 -15.53 -1.90
N CYS A 78 24.85 -15.46 -1.60
CA CYS A 78 24.23 -16.40 -0.65
C CYS A 78 23.03 -17.18 -1.22
N GLY A 79 22.63 -16.93 -2.48
CA GLY A 79 21.51 -17.61 -3.13
C GLY A 79 20.12 -17.14 -2.66
N ALA A 80 20.03 -16.23 -1.69
CA ALA A 80 18.73 -15.71 -1.22
C ALA A 80 17.99 -15.02 -2.36
N VAL A 81 16.68 -15.27 -2.46
CA VAL A 81 15.82 -14.65 -3.47
C VAL A 81 15.06 -13.49 -2.86
N ALA A 82 15.23 -12.31 -3.44
CA ALA A 82 14.50 -11.10 -3.06
C ALA A 82 13.36 -10.84 -4.05
N TYR A 83 12.21 -10.45 -3.54
CA TYR A 83 11.03 -10.03 -4.30
C TYR A 83 10.80 -8.53 -4.10
N ARG A 84 10.24 -7.88 -5.11
CA ARG A 84 9.73 -6.52 -4.98
C ARG A 84 8.20 -6.58 -5.11
N SER A 85 7.54 -6.51 -3.98
CA SER A 85 6.07 -6.53 -3.92
C SER A 85 5.52 -5.13 -4.12
N PRO A 86 4.34 -4.97 -4.75
CA PRO A 86 3.64 -3.69 -4.75
C PRO A 86 3.29 -3.28 -3.32
N LEU A 87 3.33 -1.97 -3.06
CA LEU A 87 2.92 -1.41 -1.78
C LEU A 87 1.39 -1.33 -1.72
N PRO A 88 0.74 -1.95 -0.73
CA PRO A 88 -0.71 -1.89 -0.61
C PRO A 88 -1.15 -0.55 -0.01
N VAL A 89 -2.23 0.01 -0.58
CA VAL A 89 -2.86 1.27 -0.17
C VAL A 89 -4.35 1.00 0.05
N ALA A 90 -4.88 1.37 1.20
CA ALA A 90 -6.31 1.34 1.50
C ALA A 90 -6.94 2.70 1.18
N VAL A 91 -8.06 2.69 0.46
CA VAL A 91 -8.78 3.92 0.07
C VAL A 91 -10.25 3.78 0.45
N ALA A 92 -10.79 4.78 1.15
CA ALA A 92 -12.18 4.78 1.59
C ALA A 92 -13.09 5.43 0.56
N LEU A 93 -14.16 4.72 0.18
CA LEU A 93 -15.33 5.24 -0.52
C LEU A 93 -16.44 5.36 0.53
N GLN A 94 -16.60 6.53 1.14
CA GLN A 94 -17.67 6.82 2.11
C GLN A 94 -18.76 7.66 1.45
N PRO A 95 -19.87 7.05 1.03
CA PRO A 95 -21.03 7.81 0.56
C PRO A 95 -21.71 8.50 1.73
N ALA A 96 -22.22 9.72 1.45
CA ALA A 96 -23.09 10.43 2.40
C ALA A 96 -24.11 11.27 1.64
N TYR A 97 -25.29 11.47 2.23
CA TYR A 97 -26.39 12.20 1.63
C TYR A 97 -26.94 13.30 2.52
N ASP A 98 -27.44 14.34 1.89
CA ASP A 98 -28.21 15.42 2.52
C ASP A 98 -29.34 15.90 1.58
N ALA A 99 -29.96 17.04 1.91
CA ALA A 99 -31.01 17.63 1.07
C ALA A 99 -30.59 17.95 -0.37
N SER A 100 -29.28 18.06 -0.65
CA SER A 100 -28.71 18.33 -1.98
C SER A 100 -28.38 17.05 -2.76
N GLY A 101 -28.60 15.87 -2.17
CA GLY A 101 -28.35 14.57 -2.79
C GLY A 101 -27.16 13.84 -2.18
N THR A 102 -26.80 12.71 -2.81
CA THR A 102 -25.70 11.85 -2.37
C THR A 102 -24.37 12.27 -3.01
N GLY A 103 -23.28 12.15 -2.23
CA GLY A 103 -21.91 12.38 -2.68
C GLY A 103 -20.93 11.46 -1.97
N LEU A 104 -19.68 11.51 -2.40
CA LEU A 104 -18.55 10.83 -1.72
C LEU A 104 -17.81 11.82 -0.84
N VAL A 105 -17.41 11.37 0.35
CA VAL A 105 -16.47 12.09 1.19
C VAL A 105 -15.12 12.14 0.50
N VAL A 106 -14.58 13.33 0.34
CA VAL A 106 -13.25 13.60 -0.19
C VAL A 106 -12.52 14.59 0.71
N ILE A 107 -11.21 14.63 0.62
CA ILE A 107 -10.33 15.51 1.38
C ILE A 107 -9.58 16.47 0.45
N THR A 108 -9.15 17.62 0.98
CA THR A 108 -8.15 18.47 0.34
C THR A 108 -6.81 18.27 1.04
N ARG A 109 -5.79 17.82 0.32
CA ARG A 109 -4.48 17.45 0.86
C ARG A 109 -3.66 18.67 1.27
N THR A 110 -2.98 18.59 2.42
CA THR A 110 -2.02 19.63 2.88
C THR A 110 -0.56 19.20 2.71
N ILE A 111 -0.31 17.93 2.37
CA ILE A 111 1.03 17.34 2.25
C ILE A 111 1.34 16.88 0.82
N ALA A 112 2.62 16.71 0.53
CA ALA A 112 3.08 16.07 -0.72
C ALA A 112 2.79 14.53 -0.69
N PRO A 113 2.62 13.89 -1.86
CA PRO A 113 2.45 14.51 -3.17
C PRO A 113 1.08 15.16 -3.35
N ALA A 114 0.95 16.01 -4.37
CA ALA A 114 -0.32 16.64 -4.76
C ALA A 114 -0.96 17.53 -3.68
N ARG A 115 -0.17 18.33 -2.96
CA ARG A 115 -0.67 19.34 -2.01
C ARG A 115 -1.70 20.26 -2.69
N GLY A 116 -2.82 20.53 -2.01
CA GLY A 116 -3.94 21.32 -2.52
C GLY A 116 -4.89 20.52 -3.45
N GLY A 117 -4.53 19.29 -3.80
CA GLY A 117 -5.36 18.42 -4.60
C GLY A 117 -6.45 17.74 -3.78
N VAL A 118 -7.58 17.46 -4.44
CA VAL A 118 -8.69 16.70 -3.85
C VAL A 118 -8.42 15.20 -4.03
N ALA A 119 -8.64 14.41 -2.97
CA ALA A 119 -8.45 12.97 -2.99
C ALA A 119 -9.54 12.25 -2.20
N LEU A 120 -9.70 10.95 -2.41
CA LEU A 120 -10.40 10.06 -1.49
C LEU A 120 -9.52 9.86 -0.24
N PRO A 121 -10.09 9.71 0.96
CA PRO A 121 -9.32 9.35 2.14
C PRO A 121 -8.60 8.01 1.95
N GLY A 122 -7.32 7.93 2.35
CA GLY A 122 -6.58 6.69 2.21
C GLY A 122 -5.07 6.82 2.34
N GLY A 123 -4.43 5.71 2.71
CA GLY A 123 -2.99 5.62 2.89
C GLY A 123 -2.47 4.18 2.88
N PHE A 124 -1.22 4.00 3.25
CA PHE A 124 -0.57 2.70 3.25
C PHE A 124 -1.10 1.78 4.36
N LEU A 125 -1.15 0.48 4.04
CA LEU A 125 -1.41 -0.53 5.06
C LEU A 125 -0.21 -0.68 5.99
N ASP A 126 -0.45 -0.78 7.28
CA ASP A 126 0.56 -1.11 8.26
C ASP A 126 0.95 -2.59 8.21
N HIS A 127 2.14 -2.93 8.71
CA HIS A 127 2.57 -4.31 8.76
C HIS A 127 1.61 -5.19 9.59
N ARG A 128 1.03 -6.24 9.00
CA ARG A 128 0.02 -7.15 9.57
C ARG A 128 -1.36 -6.52 9.80
N GLU A 129 -1.64 -5.37 9.26
CA GLU A 129 -2.96 -4.76 9.31
C GLU A 129 -3.92 -5.44 8.30
N ASP A 130 -5.15 -5.70 8.73
CA ASP A 130 -6.23 -6.07 7.80
C ASP A 130 -6.63 -4.86 6.97
N TRP A 131 -6.79 -5.02 5.67
CA TRP A 131 -7.06 -3.93 4.75
C TRP A 131 -8.35 -3.16 5.06
N ARG A 132 -9.36 -3.81 5.66
CA ARG A 132 -10.60 -3.14 6.08
C ARG A 132 -10.36 -2.24 7.29
N HIS A 133 -9.47 -2.67 8.18
CA HIS A 133 -9.03 -1.85 9.30
C HIS A 133 -8.26 -0.63 8.81
N ALA A 134 -7.37 -0.80 7.82
CA ALA A 134 -6.68 0.32 7.19
C ALA A 134 -7.65 1.33 6.57
N VAL A 135 -8.68 0.87 5.83
CA VAL A 135 -9.71 1.76 5.25
C VAL A 135 -10.37 2.63 6.31
N VAL A 136 -10.79 2.05 7.45
CA VAL A 136 -11.50 2.82 8.49
C VAL A 136 -10.55 3.65 9.33
N ARG A 137 -9.30 3.23 9.52
CA ARG A 137 -8.26 4.01 10.20
C ARG A 137 -7.94 5.27 9.41
N GLU A 138 -7.63 5.14 8.13
CA GLU A 138 -7.33 6.26 7.24
C GLU A 138 -8.51 7.23 7.13
N LEU A 139 -9.74 6.71 6.97
CA LEU A 139 -10.95 7.53 6.98
C LEU A 139 -11.04 8.36 8.27
N LYS A 140 -10.77 7.74 9.43
CA LYS A 140 -10.82 8.42 10.72
C LYS A 140 -9.70 9.44 10.89
N GLU A 141 -8.47 9.10 10.55
CA GLU A 141 -7.29 9.96 10.69
C GLU A 141 -7.42 11.23 9.84
N GLU A 142 -7.91 11.09 8.61
CA GLU A 142 -8.00 12.20 7.66
C GLU A 142 -9.29 13.02 7.74
N THR A 143 -10.37 12.45 8.30
CA THR A 143 -11.71 13.10 8.30
C THR A 143 -12.38 13.16 9.67
N GLY A 144 -11.92 12.40 10.65
CA GLY A 144 -12.59 12.21 11.93
C GLY A 144 -13.81 11.27 11.89
N ILE A 145 -14.14 10.71 10.73
CA ILE A 145 -15.32 9.85 10.56
C ILE A 145 -15.03 8.44 11.09
N ASP A 146 -15.79 8.01 12.10
CA ASP A 146 -15.72 6.65 12.61
C ASP A 146 -16.57 5.69 11.74
N ALA A 147 -16.02 4.51 11.46
CA ALA A 147 -16.71 3.43 10.76
C ALA A 147 -16.27 2.07 11.31
N ALA A 148 -17.05 1.02 11.07
CA ALA A 148 -16.71 -0.33 11.49
C ALA A 148 -16.10 -1.11 10.31
N SER A 149 -14.94 -1.73 10.53
CA SER A 149 -14.24 -2.49 9.49
C SER A 149 -15.05 -3.66 8.90
N ARG A 150 -15.97 -4.25 9.71
CA ARG A 150 -16.88 -5.29 9.24
C ARG A 150 -17.86 -4.83 8.15
N ASP A 151 -18.12 -3.53 8.06
CA ASP A 151 -19.06 -2.94 7.11
C ASP A 151 -18.37 -2.55 5.78
N VAL A 152 -17.05 -2.65 5.72
CA VAL A 152 -16.25 -2.35 4.53
C VAL A 152 -16.36 -3.49 3.52
N ARG A 153 -16.83 -3.20 2.31
CA ARG A 153 -16.83 -4.12 1.15
C ARG A 153 -15.73 -3.69 0.17
N LEU A 154 -15.09 -4.67 -0.47
CA LEU A 154 -14.19 -4.35 -1.57
C LEU A 154 -15.02 -3.88 -2.78
N ALA A 155 -14.84 -2.62 -3.19
CA ALA A 155 -15.43 -2.09 -4.41
C ALA A 155 -14.56 -2.41 -5.62
N ASP A 156 -13.23 -2.20 -5.50
CA ASP A 156 -12.28 -2.42 -6.58
C ASP A 156 -10.87 -2.64 -6.02
N ALA A 157 -10.00 -3.20 -6.86
CA ALA A 157 -8.56 -3.33 -6.60
C ALA A 157 -7.81 -2.95 -7.88
N MET A 158 -7.02 -1.88 -7.82
CA MET A 158 -6.33 -1.32 -8.98
C MET A 158 -4.82 -1.24 -8.74
N SER A 159 -4.03 -1.62 -9.75
CA SER A 159 -2.58 -1.48 -9.72
C SER A 159 -2.14 -0.19 -10.41
N SER A 160 -1.24 0.55 -9.76
CA SER A 160 -0.61 1.71 -10.37
C SER A 160 0.72 1.34 -11.06
N PRO A 161 1.13 2.08 -12.11
CA PRO A 161 2.40 1.81 -12.80
C PRO A 161 3.64 1.99 -11.92
N ASP A 162 3.55 2.76 -10.86
CA ASP A 162 4.63 3.07 -9.91
C ASP A 162 4.73 2.07 -8.75
N GLY A 163 3.97 0.96 -8.83
CA GLY A 163 4.13 -0.16 -7.92
C GLY A 163 3.27 -0.10 -6.66
N HIS A 164 2.08 0.52 -6.71
CA HIS A 164 1.09 0.44 -5.65
C HIS A 164 -0.08 -0.47 -6.05
N LEU A 165 -0.69 -1.11 -5.06
CA LEU A 165 -1.95 -1.84 -5.18
C LEU A 165 -2.99 -1.13 -4.30
N LEU A 166 -3.92 -0.42 -4.93
CA LEU A 166 -4.98 0.30 -4.22
C LEU A 166 -6.18 -0.62 -4.01
N LEU A 167 -6.64 -0.71 -2.78
CA LEU A 167 -7.84 -1.44 -2.36
C LEU A 167 -8.93 -0.43 -1.99
N PHE A 168 -9.95 -0.30 -2.84
CA PHE A 168 -11.06 0.63 -2.62
C PHE A 168 -12.13 -0.04 -1.77
N GLY A 169 -12.24 0.40 -0.50
CA GLY A 169 -13.24 -0.07 0.45
C GLY A 169 -14.49 0.80 0.41
N LEU A 170 -15.62 0.22 0.00
CA LEU A 170 -16.92 0.90 0.03
C LEU A 170 -17.59 0.68 1.37
N LEU A 171 -18.01 1.78 1.98
CA LEU A 171 -18.76 1.84 3.23
C LEU A 171 -20.25 2.06 2.98
N PRO A 172 -21.13 1.71 3.93
CA PRO A 172 -22.54 2.04 3.84
C PRO A 172 -22.77 3.55 3.74
N GLU A 173 -23.78 3.94 2.94
CA GLU A 173 -24.22 5.31 2.85
C GLU A 173 -24.81 5.81 4.18
N ARG A 174 -24.52 7.06 4.54
CA ARG A 174 -24.94 7.67 5.81
C ARG A 174 -25.49 9.08 5.61
N PRO A 175 -26.40 9.54 6.49
CA PRO A 175 -26.78 10.95 6.52
C PRO A 175 -25.56 11.84 6.81
N ALA A 176 -25.33 12.87 6.01
CA ALA A 176 -24.19 13.77 6.21
C ALA A 176 -24.21 14.49 7.57
N GLN A 177 -25.40 14.70 8.14
CA GLN A 177 -25.59 15.28 9.47
C GLN A 177 -25.12 14.39 10.63
N GLU A 178 -24.91 13.09 10.39
CA GLU A 178 -24.36 12.14 11.36
C GLU A 178 -22.83 12.10 11.32
N LEU A 179 -22.21 12.71 10.32
CA LEU A 179 -20.76 12.80 10.20
C LEU A 179 -20.25 13.93 11.13
N PRO A 180 -19.03 13.79 11.69
CA PRO A 180 -18.42 14.87 12.45
C PRO A 180 -18.23 16.11 11.56
N PRO A 181 -18.19 17.30 12.13
CA PRO A 181 -17.90 18.51 11.37
C PRO A 181 -16.52 18.38 10.70
N SER A 182 -16.44 18.85 9.44
CA SER A 182 -15.16 18.90 8.74
C SER A 182 -14.19 19.81 9.49
N ALA A 183 -12.99 19.29 9.77
CA ALA A 183 -11.93 20.01 10.45
C ALA A 183 -10.57 19.66 9.85
N PRO A 184 -9.61 20.60 9.86
CA PRO A 184 -8.24 20.32 9.42
C PRO A 184 -7.58 19.25 10.28
N THR A 185 -6.73 18.44 9.66
CA THR A 185 -5.83 17.49 10.31
C THR A 185 -4.37 17.84 9.98
N ALA A 186 -3.43 17.00 10.37
CA ALA A 186 -2.03 17.17 9.97
C ALA A 186 -1.82 17.06 8.45
N GLU A 187 -2.70 16.32 7.76
CA GLU A 187 -2.55 15.94 6.36
C GLU A 187 -3.62 16.51 5.43
N THR A 188 -4.70 17.04 5.97
CA THR A 188 -5.86 17.54 5.20
C THR A 188 -6.38 18.89 5.69
N GLU A 189 -6.98 19.69 4.81
CA GLU A 189 -7.75 20.88 5.17
C GLU A 189 -9.13 20.53 5.76
N GLY A 190 -9.48 19.25 5.78
CA GLY A 190 -10.77 18.72 6.15
C GLY A 190 -11.44 18.01 4.97
N TRP A 191 -12.68 17.54 5.20
CA TRP A 191 -13.45 16.81 4.20
C TRP A 191 -14.63 17.62 3.67
N HIS A 192 -15.10 17.26 2.46
CA HIS A 192 -16.33 17.75 1.87
C HIS A 192 -17.00 16.68 1.00
N LEU A 193 -18.25 16.90 0.58
CA LEU A 193 -18.96 15.97 -0.28
C LEU A 193 -18.76 16.32 -1.76
N LEU A 194 -18.17 15.38 -2.48
CA LEU A 194 -18.07 15.42 -3.92
C LEU A 194 -19.37 14.87 -4.54
N ARG A 195 -20.12 15.71 -5.26
CA ARG A 195 -21.47 15.35 -5.79
C ARG A 195 -21.52 15.06 -7.28
N ARG A 196 -20.41 15.11 -7.94
CA ARG A 196 -20.23 14.78 -9.36
C ARG A 196 -18.81 14.29 -9.62
N PRO A 197 -18.60 13.44 -10.63
CA PRO A 197 -17.24 13.02 -10.95
C PRO A 197 -16.41 14.22 -11.42
N VAL A 198 -15.22 14.36 -10.83
CA VAL A 198 -14.20 15.34 -11.22
C VAL A 198 -12.85 14.62 -11.29
N GLU A 199 -11.86 15.27 -11.86
CA GLU A 199 -10.49 14.80 -11.80
C GLU A 199 -9.92 15.04 -10.38
N LEU A 200 -9.37 13.97 -9.78
CA LEU A 200 -8.77 13.99 -8.46
C LEU A 200 -7.24 14.02 -8.56
N ALA A 201 -6.59 14.27 -7.43
CA ALA A 201 -5.13 14.33 -7.31
C ALA A 201 -4.41 13.07 -7.82
N PHE A 202 -5.08 11.92 -7.74
CA PHE A 202 -4.55 10.64 -8.18
C PHE A 202 -5.44 10.00 -9.26
N PRO A 203 -4.85 9.54 -10.38
CA PRO A 203 -5.63 8.99 -11.50
C PRO A 203 -6.54 7.82 -11.12
N LEU A 204 -6.08 6.90 -10.25
CA LEU A 204 -6.89 5.76 -9.81
C LEU A 204 -8.06 6.18 -8.91
N HIS A 205 -7.90 7.24 -8.10
CA HIS A 205 -9.02 7.84 -7.34
C HIS A 205 -10.06 8.43 -8.30
N THR A 206 -9.64 9.09 -9.38
CA THR A 206 -10.53 9.59 -10.42
C THR A 206 -11.35 8.46 -11.06
N LEU A 207 -10.69 7.32 -11.37
CA LEU A 207 -11.37 6.16 -11.93
C LEU A 207 -12.40 5.56 -10.97
N ALA A 208 -12.03 5.41 -9.70
CA ALA A 208 -12.92 4.88 -8.67
C ALA A 208 -14.14 5.79 -8.44
N VAL A 209 -13.94 7.11 -8.37
CA VAL A 209 -15.03 8.07 -8.23
C VAL A 209 -15.99 8.00 -9.43
N ARG A 210 -15.48 7.97 -10.66
CA ARG A 210 -16.31 7.81 -11.86
C ARG A 210 -17.11 6.52 -11.82
N ALA A 211 -16.48 5.40 -11.47
CA ALA A 211 -17.12 4.10 -11.34
C ALA A 211 -18.26 4.11 -10.31
N TRP A 212 -18.06 4.80 -9.19
CA TRP A 212 -19.09 4.91 -8.17
C TRP A 212 -20.30 5.73 -8.67
N PHE A 213 -20.09 6.91 -9.29
CA PHE A 213 -21.18 7.73 -9.86
C PHE A 213 -21.90 7.04 -11.02
N GLU A 214 -21.24 6.13 -11.73
CA GLU A 214 -21.84 5.28 -12.78
C GLU A 214 -22.60 4.07 -12.20
N GLY A 215 -22.66 3.90 -10.86
CA GLY A 215 -23.35 2.80 -10.20
C GLY A 215 -22.67 1.44 -10.37
N ARG A 216 -21.37 1.39 -10.66
CA ARG A 216 -20.62 0.13 -10.85
C ARG A 216 -20.24 -0.58 -9.55
N TYR A 217 -20.31 0.11 -8.44
CA TYR A 217 -20.01 -0.45 -7.11
C TYR A 217 -21.31 -0.67 -6.33
N VAL A 218 -21.97 -1.79 -6.57
CA VAL A 218 -23.23 -2.19 -5.94
C VAL A 218 -23.00 -3.20 -4.79
#